data_49a6d81fb071ddd1ab99766ffdc42567
#
_entry.id   49a6d81fb071ddd1ab99766ffdc42567
#
_cell.length_a   1.000
_cell.length_b   1.000
_cell.length_c   1.000
_cell.angle_alpha   90.00
_cell.angle_beta   90.00
_cell.angle_gamma   90.00
#
_symmetry.space_group_name_H-M   'P 1'
#
loop_
_entity.id
_entity.type
_entity.pdbx_description
1 polymer ?
#
loop_
_entity_poly.entity_id
_entity_poly.type
_entity_poly.pdbx_seq_one_letter_code
_entity_poly.pdbx_strand_id
1 'polypeptide(L)'
;VKAAQEYNCNKTAFAHHADDAIETLFMNMIYGGRISTFTPAMYLKNSGMGFIRPFVYVYEDEIKNTVKHEQLPIVKSTCPNDGFTKRQDTKELLANIYQTYPFAKKNFLTSLSNQEQIKLWVKGEEWEKSNK
;
A
#
# COMPACT_ATOMS: atom_id res chain seq x y z
N VAL A 1 -2.29 -0.69 -20.03
CA VAL A 1 -3.16 0.12 -20.89
C VAL A 1 -3.47 -0.62 -22.19
N LYS A 2 -2.46 -1.05 -23.00
CA LYS A 2 -2.69 -1.72 -24.30
C LYS A 2 -3.65 -2.92 -24.19
N ALA A 3 -3.38 -3.89 -23.31
CA ALA A 3 -4.24 -5.06 -23.12
C ALA A 3 -5.67 -4.66 -22.71
N ALA A 4 -5.83 -3.70 -21.81
CA ALA A 4 -7.16 -3.25 -21.39
C ALA A 4 -7.95 -2.62 -22.56
N GLN A 5 -7.28 -1.88 -23.44
CA GLN A 5 -7.88 -1.33 -24.66
C GLN A 5 -8.27 -2.42 -25.64
N GLU A 6 -7.43 -3.41 -25.84
CA GLU A 6 -7.69 -4.57 -26.72
C GLU A 6 -8.95 -5.34 -26.30
N TYR A 7 -9.18 -5.46 -24.98
CA TYR A 7 -10.37 -6.11 -24.40
C TYR A 7 -11.52 -5.13 -24.08
N ASN A 8 -11.49 -3.90 -24.57
CA ASN A 8 -12.50 -2.87 -24.31
C ASN A 8 -12.76 -2.63 -22.80
N CYS A 9 -11.73 -2.77 -21.96
CA CYS A 9 -11.82 -2.48 -20.55
C CYS A 9 -11.47 -1.02 -20.27
N ASN A 10 -12.23 -0.36 -19.41
CA ASN A 10 -11.97 1.02 -18.97
C ASN A 10 -11.27 1.08 -17.60
N LYS A 11 -11.01 -0.07 -16.98
CA LYS A 11 -10.32 -0.18 -15.68
C LYS A 11 -9.33 -1.34 -15.69
N THR A 12 -8.25 -1.15 -14.94
CA THR A 12 -7.30 -2.21 -14.60
C THR A 12 -7.27 -2.36 -13.08
N ALA A 13 -7.47 -3.58 -12.58
CA ALA A 13 -7.39 -3.90 -11.16
C ALA A 13 -6.00 -4.46 -10.83
N PHE A 14 -5.40 -3.98 -9.73
CA PHE A 14 -4.17 -4.51 -9.15
C PHE A 14 -4.50 -5.23 -7.84
N ALA A 15 -3.81 -6.34 -7.58
CA ALA A 15 -4.01 -7.18 -6.40
C ALA A 15 -3.31 -6.66 -5.12
N HIS A 16 -2.84 -5.41 -5.10
CA HIS A 16 -2.23 -4.83 -3.91
C HIS A 16 -3.20 -4.84 -2.74
N HIS A 17 -2.72 -5.26 -1.58
CA HIS A 17 -3.49 -5.42 -0.35
C HIS A 17 -3.03 -4.46 0.77
N ALA A 18 -3.65 -4.55 1.95
CA ALA A 18 -3.38 -3.64 3.07
C ALA A 18 -1.92 -3.67 3.53
N ASP A 19 -1.32 -4.85 3.62
CA ASP A 19 0.10 -5.00 4.01
C ASP A 19 1.02 -4.34 2.98
N ASP A 20 0.75 -4.44 1.68
CA ASP A 20 1.52 -3.75 0.63
C ASP A 20 1.48 -2.22 0.81
N ALA A 21 0.33 -1.67 1.21
CA ALA A 21 0.19 -0.23 1.43
C ALA A 21 1.02 0.23 2.62
N ILE A 22 1.02 -0.53 3.72
CA ILE A 22 1.83 -0.25 4.91
C ILE A 22 3.32 -0.41 4.60
N GLU A 23 3.72 -1.51 3.96
CA GLU A 23 5.11 -1.74 3.54
C GLU A 23 5.62 -0.61 2.66
N THR A 24 4.81 -0.16 1.69
CA THR A 24 5.16 0.95 0.79
C THR A 24 5.32 2.27 1.55
N LEU A 25 4.47 2.55 2.54
CA LEU A 25 4.62 3.71 3.42
C LEU A 25 5.97 3.67 4.16
N PHE A 26 6.30 2.56 4.81
CA PHE A 26 7.55 2.41 5.55
C PHE A 26 8.78 2.46 4.63
N MET A 27 8.73 1.83 3.46
CA MET A 27 9.81 1.94 2.47
C MET A 27 10.01 3.39 2.02
N ASN A 28 8.94 4.15 1.79
CA ASN A 28 9.04 5.56 1.41
C ASN A 28 9.62 6.42 2.54
N MET A 29 9.29 6.14 3.79
CA MET A 29 9.88 6.83 4.95
C MET A 29 11.35 6.48 5.13
N ILE A 30 11.70 5.19 5.13
CA ILE A 30 13.06 4.70 5.41
C ILE A 30 14.04 5.08 4.30
N TYR A 31 13.66 4.86 3.05
CA TYR A 31 14.56 5.01 1.90
C TYR A 31 14.37 6.29 1.11
N GLY A 32 13.22 6.95 1.25
CA GLY A 32 12.83 8.11 0.43
C GLY A 32 12.55 9.39 1.21
N GLY A 33 12.50 9.36 2.54
CA GLY A 33 12.16 10.52 3.38
C GLY A 33 10.76 11.09 3.07
N ARG A 34 9.82 10.26 2.65
CA ARG A 34 8.47 10.66 2.23
C ARG A 34 7.41 9.90 3.00
N ILE A 35 6.40 10.59 3.48
CA ILE A 35 5.20 9.99 4.07
C ILE A 35 4.17 9.82 2.94
N SER A 36 4.21 8.69 2.27
CA SER A 36 3.30 8.39 1.15
C SER A 36 3.18 6.89 0.89
N THR A 37 2.04 6.49 0.35
CA THR A 37 1.78 5.17 -0.22
C THR A 37 0.98 5.31 -1.51
N PHE A 38 0.64 4.21 -2.16
CA PHE A 38 -0.21 4.25 -3.35
C PHE A 38 -1.68 4.50 -2.99
N THR A 39 -2.42 5.11 -3.89
CA THR A 39 -3.86 5.38 -3.71
C THR A 39 -4.71 4.14 -3.99
N PRO A 40 -5.87 3.97 -3.33
CA PRO A 40 -6.84 2.90 -3.63
C PRO A 40 -7.32 2.91 -5.07
N ALA A 41 -7.49 4.10 -5.65
CA ALA A 41 -7.88 4.29 -7.03
C ALA A 41 -7.21 5.52 -7.62
N MET A 42 -6.99 5.51 -8.94
CA MET A 42 -6.49 6.65 -9.70
C MET A 42 -7.03 6.61 -11.14
N TYR A 43 -7.13 7.77 -11.76
CA TYR A 43 -7.58 7.88 -13.15
C TYR A 43 -6.54 8.64 -13.97
N LEU A 44 -6.10 8.01 -15.06
CA LEU A 44 -5.17 8.61 -16.01
C LEU A 44 -5.94 9.32 -17.12
N LYS A 45 -6.08 10.64 -17.03
CA LYS A 45 -6.82 11.47 -17.99
C LYS A 45 -6.37 11.26 -19.44
N ASN A 46 -5.05 11.14 -19.67
CA ASN A 46 -4.48 11.02 -21.01
C ASN A 46 -4.82 9.68 -21.71
N SER A 47 -5.10 8.62 -20.96
CA SER A 47 -5.44 7.31 -21.53
C SER A 47 -6.90 6.90 -21.33
N GLY A 48 -7.68 7.69 -20.61
CA GLY A 48 -9.06 7.33 -20.25
C GLY A 48 -9.15 6.07 -19.38
N MET A 49 -8.07 5.71 -18.66
CA MET A 49 -7.97 4.44 -17.93
C MET A 49 -8.03 4.65 -16.42
N GLY A 50 -8.92 3.93 -15.76
CA GLY A 50 -8.97 3.81 -14.30
C GLY A 50 -8.07 2.69 -13.80
N PHE A 51 -7.37 2.93 -12.68
CA PHE A 51 -6.63 1.91 -11.93
C PHE A 51 -7.26 1.79 -10.56
N ILE A 52 -7.56 0.55 -10.13
CA ILE A 52 -8.19 0.28 -8.84
C ILE A 52 -7.42 -0.81 -8.09
N ARG A 53 -7.51 -0.81 -6.76
CA ARG A 53 -6.93 -1.82 -5.87
C ARG A 53 -8.00 -2.36 -4.93
N PRO A 54 -8.81 -3.34 -5.39
CA PRO A 54 -9.97 -3.82 -4.64
C PRO A 54 -9.63 -4.40 -3.26
N PHE A 55 -8.40 -4.93 -3.09
CA PHE A 55 -7.96 -5.57 -1.84
C PHE A 55 -7.22 -4.64 -0.88
N VAL A 56 -7.19 -3.32 -1.13
CA VAL A 56 -6.39 -2.36 -0.36
C VAL A 56 -6.72 -2.31 1.15
N TYR A 57 -7.89 -2.78 1.54
CA TYR A 57 -8.31 -2.90 2.95
C TYR A 57 -8.29 -4.34 3.48
N VAL A 58 -7.89 -5.31 2.67
CA VAL A 58 -7.80 -6.73 3.05
C VAL A 58 -6.37 -7.05 3.45
N TYR A 59 -6.17 -7.73 4.58
CA TYR A 59 -4.85 -8.13 5.02
C TYR A 59 -4.35 -9.38 4.28
N GLU A 60 -3.02 -9.50 4.14
CA GLU A 60 -2.37 -10.63 3.47
C GLU A 60 -2.78 -11.98 4.09
N ASP A 61 -2.92 -12.03 5.42
CA ASP A 61 -3.32 -13.26 6.12
C ASP A 61 -4.75 -13.67 5.80
N GLU A 62 -5.66 -12.72 5.61
CA GLU A 62 -7.05 -13.00 5.18
C GLU A 62 -7.06 -13.59 3.77
N ILE A 63 -6.25 -13.05 2.87
CA ILE A 63 -6.08 -13.57 1.51
C ILE A 63 -5.52 -15.00 1.55
N LYS A 64 -4.44 -15.23 2.31
CA LYS A 64 -3.84 -16.57 2.46
C LYS A 64 -4.81 -17.60 3.02
N ASN A 65 -5.59 -17.23 4.01
CA ASN A 65 -6.61 -18.11 4.61
C ASN A 65 -7.70 -18.43 3.60
N THR A 66 -8.19 -17.44 2.85
CA THR A 66 -9.19 -17.65 1.79
C THR A 66 -8.66 -18.55 0.69
N VAL A 67 -7.46 -18.31 0.19
CA VAL A 67 -6.80 -19.14 -0.83
C VAL A 67 -6.69 -20.59 -0.37
N LYS A 68 -6.32 -20.82 0.90
CA LYS A 68 -6.23 -22.18 1.47
C LYS A 68 -7.61 -22.83 1.63
N HIS A 69 -8.60 -22.08 2.12
CA HIS A 69 -9.96 -22.60 2.34
C HIS A 69 -10.65 -22.96 1.02
N GLU A 70 -10.56 -22.07 0.03
CA GLU A 70 -11.17 -22.23 -1.29
C GLU A 70 -10.30 -23.06 -2.26
N GLN A 71 -9.15 -23.57 -1.81
CA GLN A 71 -8.21 -24.38 -2.62
C GLN A 71 -7.82 -23.70 -3.94
N LEU A 72 -7.65 -22.37 -3.93
CA LEU A 72 -7.30 -21.62 -5.13
C LEU A 72 -5.88 -21.96 -5.60
N PRO A 73 -5.62 -22.00 -6.92
CA PRO A 73 -4.29 -22.29 -7.44
C PRO A 73 -3.31 -21.16 -7.11
N ILE A 74 -2.13 -21.51 -6.62
CA ILE A 74 -1.04 -20.58 -6.32
C ILE A 74 0.05 -20.74 -7.38
N VAL A 75 0.40 -19.62 -8.03
CA VAL A 75 1.57 -19.55 -8.92
C VAL A 75 2.74 -19.00 -8.10
N LYS A 76 3.82 -19.77 -8.03
CA LYS A 76 5.07 -19.33 -7.40
C LYS A 76 5.78 -18.31 -8.29
N SER A 77 6.34 -17.27 -7.69
CA SER A 77 7.23 -16.35 -8.40
C SER A 77 8.47 -17.09 -8.91
N THR A 78 8.85 -16.80 -10.14
CA THR A 78 10.10 -17.28 -10.75
C THR A 78 11.19 -16.21 -10.77
N CYS A 79 10.95 -15.06 -10.12
CA CYS A 79 11.89 -13.93 -10.08
C CYS A 79 13.13 -14.31 -9.24
N PRO A 80 14.36 -14.23 -9.80
CA PRO A 80 15.59 -14.55 -9.05
C PRO A 80 15.85 -13.65 -7.83
N ASN A 81 15.25 -12.45 -7.79
CA ASN A 81 15.36 -11.49 -6.69
C ASN A 81 14.21 -11.58 -5.67
N ASP A 82 13.38 -12.61 -5.79
CA ASP A 82 12.27 -12.82 -4.85
C ASP A 82 12.84 -13.20 -3.46
N GLY A 83 12.46 -12.47 -2.43
CA GLY A 83 12.95 -12.67 -1.06
C GLY A 83 14.21 -11.89 -0.64
N PHE A 84 14.90 -11.20 -1.57
CA PHE A 84 16.11 -10.39 -1.29
C PHE A 84 15.93 -8.93 -1.69
N THR A 85 14.89 -8.29 -1.21
CA THR A 85 14.57 -6.91 -1.58
C THR A 85 14.36 -6.04 -0.35
N LYS A 86 14.51 -4.71 -0.52
CA LYS A 86 14.14 -3.71 0.50
C LYS A 86 12.72 -3.91 1.05
N ARG A 87 11.83 -4.48 0.24
CA ARG A 87 10.47 -4.83 0.67
C ARG A 87 10.48 -5.98 1.67
N GLN A 88 11.30 -7.00 1.45
CA GLN A 88 11.43 -8.12 2.39
C GLN A 88 11.99 -7.66 3.74
N ASP A 89 13.04 -6.82 3.73
CA ASP A 89 13.61 -6.24 4.95
C ASP A 89 12.54 -5.42 5.72
N THR A 90 11.75 -4.63 4.99
CA THR A 90 10.67 -3.84 5.58
C THR A 90 9.56 -4.74 6.16
N LYS A 91 9.24 -5.83 5.48
CA LYS A 91 8.25 -6.82 5.95
C LYS A 91 8.69 -7.48 7.26
N GLU A 92 9.95 -7.85 7.37
CA GLU A 92 10.53 -8.42 8.60
C GLU A 92 10.55 -7.41 9.75
N LEU A 93 10.92 -6.15 9.47
CA LEU A 93 10.85 -5.07 10.45
C LEU A 93 9.42 -4.88 10.97
N LEU A 94 8.43 -4.83 10.08
CA LEU A 94 7.02 -4.70 10.44
C LEU A 94 6.52 -5.91 11.24
N ALA A 95 6.93 -7.13 10.90
CA ALA A 95 6.59 -8.33 11.66
C ALA A 95 7.06 -8.24 13.11
N ASN A 96 8.29 -7.75 13.36
CA ASN A 96 8.82 -7.52 14.70
C ASN A 96 8.02 -6.44 15.47
N ILE A 97 7.62 -5.36 14.78
CA ILE A 97 6.76 -4.32 15.36
C ILE A 97 5.40 -4.91 15.76
N TYR A 98 4.79 -5.74 14.93
CA TYR A 98 3.48 -6.33 15.22
C TYR A 98 3.53 -7.34 16.37
N GLN A 99 4.64 -8.05 16.55
CA GLN A 99 4.84 -8.91 17.72
C GLN A 99 4.91 -8.11 19.02
N THR A 100 5.59 -6.97 19.01
CA THR A 100 5.73 -6.10 20.18
C THR A 100 4.46 -5.28 20.43
N TYR A 101 3.81 -4.82 19.36
CA TYR A 101 2.64 -3.94 19.39
C TYR A 101 1.51 -4.52 18.55
N PRO A 102 0.66 -5.42 19.09
CA PRO A 102 -0.37 -6.13 18.32
C PRO A 102 -1.36 -5.23 17.58
N PHE A 103 -1.60 -4.01 18.08
CA PHE A 103 -2.51 -3.03 17.45
C PHE A 103 -1.86 -2.20 16.34
N ALA A 104 -0.53 -2.26 16.18
CA ALA A 104 0.18 -1.39 15.26
C ALA A 104 -0.26 -1.56 13.81
N LYS A 105 -0.48 -2.80 13.36
CA LYS A 105 -0.91 -3.11 11.98
C LYS A 105 -2.21 -2.38 11.62
N LYS A 106 -3.22 -2.47 12.49
CA LYS A 106 -4.50 -1.80 12.31
C LYS A 106 -4.34 -0.28 12.32
N ASN A 107 -3.56 0.24 13.27
CA ASN A 107 -3.33 1.68 13.40
C ASN A 107 -2.58 2.26 12.20
N PHE A 108 -1.61 1.54 11.64
CA PHE A 108 -0.90 1.95 10.44
C PHE A 108 -1.86 2.04 9.24
N LEU A 109 -2.72 1.04 9.04
CA LEU A 109 -3.72 1.10 7.98
C LEU A 109 -4.71 2.25 8.17
N THR A 110 -5.19 2.46 9.40
CA THR A 110 -6.09 3.57 9.74
C THR A 110 -5.45 4.92 9.44
N SER A 111 -4.16 5.11 9.77
CA SER A 111 -3.45 6.37 9.56
C SER A 111 -3.35 6.76 8.07
N LEU A 112 -3.40 5.80 7.16
CA LEU A 112 -3.36 6.06 5.71
C LEU A 112 -4.61 6.77 5.19
N SER A 113 -5.75 6.66 5.88
CA SER A 113 -7.03 7.29 5.52
C SER A 113 -7.47 8.40 6.46
N ASN A 114 -6.73 8.66 7.53
CA ASN A 114 -7.08 9.63 8.56
C ASN A 114 -6.46 11.01 8.29
N GLN A 115 -6.84 11.62 7.17
CA GLN A 115 -6.26 12.89 6.70
C GLN A 115 -6.48 14.06 7.66
N GLU A 116 -7.60 14.09 8.38
CA GLU A 116 -7.94 15.18 9.32
C GLU A 116 -6.98 15.25 10.51
N GLN A 117 -6.28 14.16 10.82
CA GLN A 117 -5.32 14.10 11.93
C GLN A 117 -3.85 14.17 11.48
N ILE A 118 -3.59 14.48 10.22
CA ILE A 118 -2.23 14.68 9.73
C ILE A 118 -1.75 16.06 10.21
N LYS A 119 -0.76 16.05 11.13
CA LYS A 119 -0.09 17.25 11.62
C LYS A 119 1.41 17.12 11.38
N LEU A 120 1.87 17.67 10.29
CA LEU A 120 3.29 17.72 9.92
C LEU A 120 3.85 19.13 10.13
N TRP A 121 5.16 19.23 10.22
CA TRP A 121 5.82 20.53 10.31
C TRP A 121 5.58 21.34 9.04
N VAL A 122 5.14 22.57 9.21
CA VAL A 122 5.03 23.56 8.13
C VAL A 122 6.33 24.34 8.02
N LYS A 123 6.69 24.78 6.82
CA LYS A 123 7.89 25.57 6.57
C LYS A 123 7.57 27.07 6.49
N GLY A 124 8.46 27.90 7.08
CA GLY A 124 8.46 29.35 6.88
C GLY A 124 7.24 30.07 7.46
N GLU A 125 6.71 31.03 6.70
CA GLU A 125 5.64 31.94 7.13
C GLU A 125 4.31 31.27 7.45
N GLU A 126 4.07 30.04 7.00
CA GLU A 126 2.84 29.29 7.32
C GLU A 126 2.78 28.90 8.81
N TRP A 127 3.95 28.65 9.42
CA TRP A 127 4.01 28.34 10.85
C TRP A 127 3.57 29.52 11.71
N GLU A 128 3.94 30.76 11.34
CA GLU A 128 3.57 31.98 12.06
C GLU A 128 2.07 32.30 11.95
N LYS A 129 1.43 31.96 10.83
CA LYS A 129 -0.01 32.17 10.59
C LYS A 129 -0.89 31.18 11.34
N SER A 130 -0.43 29.95 11.56
CA SER A 130 -1.22 28.91 12.25
C SER A 130 -1.17 29.01 13.78
N ASN A 131 -0.30 29.86 14.33
CA ASN A 131 -0.13 30.07 15.78
C ASN A 131 -0.59 31.45 16.26
N LYS A 132 -1.27 32.23 15.41
CA LYS A 132 -1.98 33.47 15.78
C LYS A 132 -3.49 33.24 15.81
#